data_09cf00fb1688adcaa00f338797027743
#
_entry.id   09cf00fb1688adcaa00f338797027743
#
_cell.length_a   1.000
_cell.length_b   1.000
_cell.length_c   1.000
_cell.angle_alpha   90.00
_cell.angle_beta   90.00
_cell.angle_gamma   90.00
#
_symmetry.space_group_name_H-M   'P 1'
#
loop_
_entity.id
_entity.type
_entity.pdbx_description
1 polymer ?
#
loop_
_entity_poly.entity_id
_entity_poly.type
_entity_poly.pdbx_seq_one_letter_code
_entity_poly.pdbx_strand_id
1 'polypeptide(L)'
;MPIAVSPDGMACPRTAIAQTVTVPFYATTAWQAAFALPSPHLTDLPRVTKSQLREHSPEGFLPAGLDLKTLLARGLIEEESTSGTSGASVRVVFGKTWWAEQERRALVRNPFLADLFGVSPSLRRAVLTTPGCSGVSCYNRWLNLDQRTLGDSLFVNQSRIPFTLGEEKLAGMAKEVADWVPTFLDVNPVHGAWFALYCERHGLKFPSLQFILTSYEYTSVVHRAIMERVFGVPVINLYGSSETGHLLVEHDDVMLASPETAHLESTSADGLGELLVTTLTNPYLPLLRYEIGDFVELTPGGYRVHGRKRDALRGADGKILTTRMIDQAFAGIGGIAHYQLRQKADGSAHLFLLPEAEGDSLTSAQAELTTGLSHLLGTTVTAESVSLIAPEDSGKFRLTVREAA
;
A
#
# COMPACT_ATOMS: atom_id res chain seq x y z
N MET A 1 2.22 -5.74 25.36
CA MET A 1 1.16 -6.48 24.64
C MET A 1 0.33 -5.46 23.89
N PRO A 2 0.24 -5.45 22.58
CA PRO A 2 -0.71 -4.63 21.87
C PRO A 2 -2.07 -5.26 22.06
N ILE A 3 -3.02 -4.47 22.55
CA ILE A 3 -4.40 -4.86 22.77
C ILE A 3 -5.04 -4.89 21.38
N ALA A 4 -5.40 -6.10 20.90
CA ALA A 4 -6.38 -6.23 19.84
C ALA A 4 -7.70 -5.68 20.41
N VAL A 5 -8.12 -4.51 19.95
CA VAL A 5 -9.32 -3.88 20.49
C VAL A 5 -10.50 -4.34 19.65
N SER A 6 -11.41 -5.06 20.30
CA SER A 6 -12.76 -5.32 19.81
C SER A 6 -13.45 -3.99 19.47
N PRO A 7 -14.28 -3.91 18.40
CA PRO A 7 -15.00 -2.70 17.99
C PRO A 7 -15.93 -2.14 19.08
N ASP A 8 -16.34 -2.98 20.02
CA ASP A 8 -17.33 -2.66 21.05
C ASP A 8 -16.67 -2.11 22.32
N GLY A 9 -16.36 -0.83 22.37
CA GLY A 9 -16.08 -0.20 23.63
C GLY A 9 -14.79 0.61 23.80
N MET A 10 -14.11 0.99 22.73
CA MET A 10 -12.99 1.92 22.88
C MET A 10 -13.48 3.37 23.04
N ALA A 11 -13.18 3.96 24.20
CA ALA A 11 -13.39 5.40 24.38
C ALA A 11 -12.64 6.16 23.28
N CYS A 12 -13.31 7.09 22.62
CA CYS A 12 -12.69 7.91 21.59
C CYS A 12 -11.51 8.68 22.22
N PRO A 13 -10.32 8.66 21.60
CA PRO A 13 -9.20 9.41 22.13
C PRO A 13 -9.58 10.89 22.25
N ARG A 14 -9.52 11.44 23.44
CA ARG A 14 -9.80 12.86 23.67
C ARG A 14 -8.96 13.78 22.78
N THR A 15 -7.74 13.36 22.46
CA THR A 15 -6.83 14.05 21.54
C THR A 15 -7.37 14.12 20.11
N ALA A 16 -7.96 13.04 19.59
CA ALA A 16 -8.54 13.02 18.26
C ALA A 16 -9.76 13.95 18.16
N ILE A 17 -10.67 13.92 19.16
CA ILE A 17 -11.80 14.85 19.22
C ILE A 17 -11.31 16.29 19.33
N ALA A 18 -10.35 16.57 20.22
CA ALA A 18 -9.84 17.92 20.42
C ALA A 18 -9.26 18.53 19.14
N GLN A 19 -8.61 17.73 18.30
CA GLN A 19 -8.09 18.17 17.00
C GLN A 19 -9.20 18.54 16.01
N THR A 20 -10.40 18.00 16.15
CA THR A 20 -11.49 18.16 15.18
C THR A 20 -12.52 19.22 15.57
N VAL A 21 -12.54 19.70 16.82
CA VAL A 21 -13.53 20.67 17.32
C VAL A 21 -13.60 21.95 16.48
N THR A 22 -12.47 22.41 15.94
CA THR A 22 -12.39 23.62 15.11
C THR A 22 -12.42 23.35 13.61
N VAL A 23 -12.60 22.10 13.20
CA VAL A 23 -12.58 21.70 11.78
C VAL A 23 -13.97 21.88 11.17
N PRO A 24 -14.13 22.66 10.09
CA PRO A 24 -15.43 22.97 9.49
C PRO A 24 -16.25 21.74 9.10
N PHE A 25 -15.62 20.71 8.57
CA PHE A 25 -16.28 19.44 8.17
C PHE A 25 -17.05 18.80 9.35
N TYR A 26 -16.51 18.86 10.56
CA TYR A 26 -17.12 18.27 11.76
C TYR A 26 -18.14 19.19 12.47
N ALA A 27 -18.45 20.37 11.91
CA ALA A 27 -19.44 21.28 12.47
C ALA A 27 -20.90 20.90 12.18
N THR A 28 -21.16 19.78 11.48
CA THR A 28 -22.51 19.33 11.17
C THR A 28 -23.24 18.76 12.41
N THR A 29 -24.57 18.80 12.41
CA THR A 29 -25.41 18.35 13.52
C THR A 29 -25.10 16.94 13.99
N ALA A 30 -24.86 16.00 13.02
CA ALA A 30 -24.57 14.60 13.37
C ALA A 30 -23.26 14.46 14.16
N TRP A 31 -22.19 15.14 13.74
CA TRP A 31 -20.91 15.14 14.47
C TRP A 31 -21.01 15.83 15.82
N GLN A 32 -21.68 16.98 15.87
CA GLN A 32 -21.85 17.74 17.12
C GLN A 32 -22.67 16.95 18.15
N ALA A 33 -23.71 16.23 17.72
CA ALA A 33 -24.49 15.36 18.60
C ALA A 33 -23.63 14.24 19.21
N ALA A 34 -22.77 13.62 18.40
CA ALA A 34 -21.87 12.57 18.85
C ALA A 34 -20.81 13.12 19.83
N PHE A 35 -20.23 14.29 19.54
CA PHE A 35 -19.25 14.95 20.43
C PHE A 35 -19.83 15.40 21.76
N ALA A 36 -21.15 15.67 21.81
CA ALA A 36 -21.84 16.10 23.04
C ALA A 36 -22.12 14.96 24.02
N LEU A 37 -21.88 13.71 23.64
CA LEU A 37 -22.02 12.55 24.53
C LEU A 37 -21.03 12.66 25.70
N PRO A 38 -21.41 12.30 26.94
CA PRO A 38 -20.54 12.40 28.12
C PRO A 38 -19.24 11.58 27.99
N SER A 39 -19.30 10.47 27.30
CA SER A 39 -18.16 9.57 27.04
C SER A 39 -18.38 8.89 25.68
N PRO A 40 -18.09 9.58 24.56
CA PRO A 40 -18.34 9.01 23.25
C PRO A 40 -17.40 7.84 22.97
N HIS A 41 -17.95 6.74 22.49
CA HIS A 41 -17.19 5.65 21.91
C HIS A 41 -16.90 5.98 20.44
N LEU A 42 -15.85 5.36 19.86
CA LEU A 42 -15.58 5.52 18.41
C LEU A 42 -16.80 5.13 17.57
N THR A 43 -17.52 4.09 17.97
CA THR A 43 -18.71 3.59 17.28
C THR A 43 -19.88 4.59 17.27
N ASP A 44 -19.92 5.55 18.18
CA ASP A 44 -20.94 6.62 18.23
C ASP A 44 -20.69 7.71 17.18
N LEU A 45 -19.46 7.80 16.68
CA LEU A 45 -19.08 8.80 15.69
C LEU A 45 -19.48 8.36 14.28
N PRO A 46 -19.97 9.29 13.44
CA PRO A 46 -20.13 9.03 12.02
C PRO A 46 -18.81 8.59 11.36
N ARG A 47 -18.90 8.07 10.13
CA ARG A 47 -17.73 7.73 9.32
C ARG A 47 -17.45 8.82 8.32
N VAL A 48 -16.17 9.05 8.02
CA VAL A 48 -15.73 9.89 6.91
C VAL A 48 -15.54 9.00 5.70
N THR A 49 -16.29 9.24 4.64
CA THR A 49 -16.14 8.49 3.38
C THR A 49 -15.10 9.14 2.46
N LYS A 50 -14.57 8.34 1.53
CA LYS A 50 -13.64 8.87 0.51
C LYS A 50 -14.28 9.94 -0.38
N SER A 51 -15.58 9.86 -0.62
CA SER A 51 -16.33 10.88 -1.38
C SER A 51 -16.37 12.21 -0.65
N GLN A 52 -16.70 12.19 0.64
CA GLN A 52 -16.70 13.39 1.50
C GLN A 52 -15.30 14.01 1.60
N LEU A 53 -14.27 13.16 1.78
CA LEU A 53 -12.89 13.65 1.81
C LEU A 53 -12.52 14.33 0.49
N ARG A 54 -12.90 13.75 -0.65
CA ARG A 54 -12.64 14.33 -1.97
C ARG A 54 -13.34 15.68 -2.18
N GLU A 55 -14.58 15.80 -1.71
CA GLU A 55 -15.38 17.00 -1.87
C GLU A 55 -14.90 18.17 -1.00
N HIS A 56 -14.41 17.87 0.20
CA HIS A 56 -14.11 18.91 1.20
C HIS A 56 -12.63 19.14 1.47
N SER A 57 -11.74 18.21 1.06
CA SER A 57 -10.30 18.34 1.34
C SER A 57 -9.59 19.24 0.32
N PRO A 58 -8.58 20.01 0.80
CA PRO A 58 -8.12 20.12 2.18
C PRO A 58 -8.88 21.16 3.03
N GLU A 59 -9.53 22.14 2.41
CA GLU A 59 -10.06 23.34 3.07
C GLU A 59 -11.09 23.02 4.16
N GLY A 60 -12.00 22.06 3.90
CA GLY A 60 -13.03 21.63 4.85
C GLY A 60 -12.47 20.87 6.05
N PHE A 61 -11.31 20.28 5.92
CA PHE A 61 -10.64 19.53 7.00
C PHE A 61 -9.55 20.34 7.72
N LEU A 62 -9.16 21.50 7.18
CA LEU A 62 -8.18 22.36 7.83
C LEU A 62 -8.85 23.05 9.05
N PRO A 63 -8.22 23.03 10.25
CA PRO A 63 -8.76 23.71 11.42
C PRO A 63 -9.03 25.19 11.19
N ALA A 64 -10.15 25.70 11.73
CA ALA A 64 -10.54 27.10 11.60
C ALA A 64 -9.43 28.05 12.09
N GLY A 65 -9.24 29.14 11.36
CA GLY A 65 -8.18 30.13 11.63
C GLY A 65 -6.84 29.81 10.95
N LEU A 66 -6.70 28.65 10.31
CA LEU A 66 -5.55 28.35 9.45
C LEU A 66 -5.90 28.68 8.00
N ASP A 67 -4.96 29.30 7.28
CA ASP A 67 -5.08 29.62 5.86
C ASP A 67 -4.12 28.76 5.05
N LEU A 68 -4.68 27.92 4.17
CA LEU A 68 -3.93 26.97 3.33
C LEU A 68 -2.81 27.65 2.53
N LYS A 69 -3.13 28.76 1.87
CA LYS A 69 -2.16 29.47 1.02
C LYS A 69 -1.00 30.03 1.84
N THR A 70 -1.30 30.59 3.02
CA THR A 70 -0.28 31.10 3.94
C THR A 70 0.62 29.97 4.46
N LEU A 71 0.06 28.82 4.83
CA LEU A 71 0.83 27.66 5.32
C LEU A 71 1.77 27.12 4.23
N LEU A 72 1.28 26.97 2.99
CA LEU A 72 2.07 26.56 1.83
C LEU A 72 3.17 27.57 1.52
N ALA A 73 2.85 28.86 1.43
CA ALA A 73 3.81 29.92 1.13
C ALA A 73 4.93 30.02 2.18
N ARG A 74 4.62 29.74 3.44
CA ARG A 74 5.60 29.67 4.54
C ARG A 74 6.37 28.34 4.57
N GLY A 75 5.98 27.38 3.74
CA GLY A 75 6.56 26.05 3.70
C GLY A 75 6.39 25.27 5.02
N LEU A 76 5.28 25.47 5.72
CA LEU A 76 4.96 24.74 6.95
C LEU A 76 4.28 23.41 6.68
N ILE A 77 3.59 23.33 5.55
CA ILE A 77 2.90 22.14 5.07
C ILE A 77 3.31 21.83 3.64
N GLU A 78 3.06 20.60 3.23
CA GLU A 78 3.11 20.10 1.86
C GLU A 78 1.71 19.66 1.46
N GLU A 79 1.44 19.72 0.15
CA GLU A 79 0.20 19.25 -0.45
C GLU A 79 0.51 18.15 -1.46
N GLU A 80 -0.19 17.04 -1.36
CA GLU A 80 -0.14 15.95 -2.33
C GLU A 80 -1.54 15.65 -2.89
N SER A 81 -1.56 15.14 -4.12
CA SER A 81 -2.77 14.61 -4.72
C SER A 81 -2.68 13.09 -4.81
N THR A 82 -3.66 12.38 -4.23
CA THR A 82 -3.69 10.93 -4.36
C THR A 82 -3.86 10.55 -5.83
N SER A 83 -3.21 9.47 -6.27
CA SER A 83 -3.42 8.90 -7.60
C SER A 83 -4.83 8.32 -7.70
N GLY A 84 -5.84 9.17 -7.95
CA GLY A 84 -7.24 8.77 -7.98
C GLY A 84 -7.52 7.68 -9.01
N THR A 85 -7.57 6.44 -8.58
CA THR A 85 -7.88 5.25 -9.38
C THR A 85 -9.34 5.22 -9.87
N SER A 86 -10.17 6.18 -9.45
CA SER A 86 -11.56 6.38 -9.87
C SER A 86 -11.79 7.71 -10.59
N GLY A 87 -10.74 8.29 -11.18
CA GLY A 87 -10.84 9.51 -12.02
C GLY A 87 -10.77 10.84 -11.27
N ALA A 88 -10.90 10.88 -9.95
CA ALA A 88 -10.76 12.11 -9.17
C ALA A 88 -9.81 11.89 -7.99
N SER A 89 -8.71 12.66 -7.95
CA SER A 89 -7.74 12.65 -6.86
C SER A 89 -8.31 13.31 -5.60
N VAL A 90 -7.80 12.91 -4.44
CA VAL A 90 -7.99 13.63 -3.18
C VAL A 90 -6.75 14.47 -2.93
N ARG A 91 -6.93 15.75 -2.61
CA ARG A 91 -5.85 16.62 -2.15
C ARG A 91 -5.67 16.40 -0.65
N VAL A 92 -4.46 16.13 -0.22
CA VAL A 92 -4.09 15.91 1.18
C VAL A 92 -3.01 16.89 1.58
N VAL A 93 -3.04 17.34 2.84
CA VAL A 93 -2.05 18.28 3.38
C VAL A 93 -1.49 17.74 4.68
N PHE A 94 -0.20 17.96 4.90
CA PHE A 94 0.52 17.50 6.08
C PHE A 94 1.75 18.38 6.35
N GLY A 95 2.28 18.32 7.57
CA GLY A 95 3.53 19.00 7.94
C GLY A 95 4.74 18.41 7.23
N LYS A 96 5.76 19.22 6.95
CA LYS A 96 6.97 18.83 6.17
C LYS A 96 7.69 17.56 6.64
N THR A 97 7.72 17.30 7.93
CA THR A 97 8.43 16.12 8.50
C THR A 97 7.51 14.94 8.73
N TRP A 98 6.21 15.12 8.51
CA TRP A 98 5.19 14.16 8.90
C TRP A 98 5.37 12.79 8.26
N TRP A 99 5.66 12.72 6.95
CA TRP A 99 5.88 11.45 6.25
C TRP A 99 7.04 10.64 6.83
N ALA A 100 8.19 11.28 7.02
CA ALA A 100 9.38 10.62 7.57
C ALA A 100 9.13 10.15 9.02
N GLU A 101 8.39 10.94 9.81
CA GLU A 101 8.02 10.56 11.17
C GLU A 101 7.05 9.38 11.20
N GLN A 102 6.04 9.35 10.28
CA GLN A 102 5.11 8.24 10.16
C GLN A 102 5.83 6.95 9.75
N GLU A 103 6.69 7.03 8.73
CA GLU A 103 7.50 5.90 8.28
C GLU A 103 8.31 5.33 9.43
N ARG A 104 9.09 6.18 10.13
CA ARG A 104 9.92 5.75 11.25
C ARG A 104 9.10 5.09 12.37
N ARG A 105 7.97 5.68 12.76
CA ARG A 105 7.07 5.13 13.81
C ARG A 105 6.52 3.77 13.42
N ALA A 106 6.14 3.58 12.16
CA ALA A 106 5.69 2.28 11.67
C ALA A 106 6.84 1.26 11.64
N LEU A 107 7.99 1.60 11.04
CA LEU A 107 9.10 0.68 10.86
C LEU A 107 9.65 0.14 12.19
N VAL A 108 9.78 0.95 13.23
CA VAL A 108 10.28 0.50 14.54
C VAL A 108 9.29 -0.42 15.30
N ARG A 109 8.10 -0.65 14.78
CA ARG A 109 7.20 -1.68 15.30
C ARG A 109 7.63 -3.10 14.94
N ASN A 110 8.35 -3.26 13.83
CA ASN A 110 9.01 -4.52 13.50
C ASN A 110 10.31 -4.64 14.32
N PRO A 111 10.49 -5.69 15.15
CA PRO A 111 11.65 -5.83 16.03
C PRO A 111 12.99 -5.82 15.27
N PHE A 112 13.07 -6.51 14.13
CA PHE A 112 14.29 -6.52 13.30
C PHE A 112 14.65 -5.13 12.80
N LEU A 113 13.68 -4.34 12.33
CA LEU A 113 13.92 -2.96 11.90
C LEU A 113 14.22 -2.04 13.07
N ALA A 114 13.58 -2.24 14.23
CA ALA A 114 13.89 -1.48 15.44
C ALA A 114 15.35 -1.63 15.87
N ASP A 115 15.88 -2.84 15.80
CA ASP A 115 17.30 -3.11 16.11
C ASP A 115 18.21 -2.43 15.08
N LEU A 116 17.91 -2.52 13.78
CA LEU A 116 18.69 -1.84 12.73
C LEU A 116 18.72 -0.32 12.90
N PHE A 117 17.58 0.31 13.13
CA PHE A 117 17.50 1.76 13.36
C PHE A 117 18.08 2.19 14.73
N GLY A 118 18.14 1.28 15.69
CA GLY A 118 18.82 1.49 16.96
C GLY A 118 20.35 1.61 16.82
N VAL A 119 20.92 0.87 15.87
CA VAL A 119 22.36 0.91 15.56
C VAL A 119 22.71 2.06 14.62
N SER A 120 21.87 2.31 13.60
CA SER A 120 22.09 3.38 12.63
C SER A 120 20.74 4.10 12.37
N PRO A 121 20.59 5.33 12.86
CA PRO A 121 19.32 6.07 12.70
C PRO A 121 19.00 6.47 11.25
N SER A 122 20.01 6.42 10.37
CA SER A 122 19.85 6.66 8.93
C SER A 122 20.39 5.47 8.15
N LEU A 123 19.53 4.82 7.36
CA LEU A 123 19.87 3.69 6.52
C LEU A 123 19.80 4.11 5.05
N ARG A 124 20.86 3.82 4.29
CA ARG A 124 20.85 4.11 2.84
C ARG A 124 19.84 3.23 2.12
N ARG A 125 18.99 3.84 1.32
CA ARG A 125 17.99 3.12 0.50
C ARG A 125 18.10 3.41 -0.99
N ALA A 126 17.76 2.42 -1.82
CA ALA A 126 17.49 2.62 -3.23
C ALA A 126 16.00 2.40 -3.47
N VAL A 127 15.32 3.37 -4.07
CA VAL A 127 13.88 3.40 -4.25
C VAL A 127 13.53 3.01 -5.69
N LEU A 128 12.74 1.95 -5.85
CA LEU A 128 12.22 1.47 -7.13
C LEU A 128 10.69 1.56 -7.13
N THR A 129 10.16 2.71 -7.50
CA THR A 129 8.71 2.95 -7.49
C THR A 129 8.19 3.44 -8.83
N THR A 130 6.86 3.41 -9.02
CA THR A 130 6.20 3.86 -10.23
C THR A 130 6.46 5.34 -10.50
N PRO A 131 6.97 5.72 -11.69
CA PRO A 131 7.08 7.12 -12.09
C PRO A 131 5.73 7.83 -12.08
N GLY A 132 5.71 9.06 -11.56
CA GLY A 132 4.48 9.85 -11.45
C GLY A 132 3.54 9.44 -10.33
N CYS A 133 4.00 8.61 -9.36
CA CYS A 133 3.31 8.45 -8.10
C CYS A 133 3.28 9.78 -7.32
N SER A 134 2.40 9.86 -6.31
CA SER A 134 2.40 11.00 -5.39
C SER A 134 3.74 11.07 -4.67
N GLY A 135 4.53 12.09 -4.95
CA GLY A 135 5.82 12.29 -4.32
C GLY A 135 6.78 13.09 -5.20
N VAL A 136 7.56 13.93 -4.56
CA VAL A 136 8.45 14.91 -5.21
C VAL A 136 9.49 14.27 -6.12
N SER A 137 9.79 12.99 -5.91
CA SER A 137 10.91 12.29 -6.55
C SER A 137 10.51 11.27 -7.62
N CYS A 138 9.22 11.13 -7.91
CA CYS A 138 8.71 10.18 -8.92
C CYS A 138 8.51 10.88 -10.27
N TYR A 139 9.58 11.01 -11.04
CA TYR A 139 9.52 11.71 -12.32
C TYR A 139 9.17 10.80 -13.49
N ASN A 140 8.38 11.30 -14.43
CA ASN A 140 8.04 10.61 -15.70
C ASN A 140 9.16 10.63 -16.75
N ARG A 141 10.34 11.09 -16.41
CA ARG A 141 11.51 11.17 -17.30
C ARG A 141 12.76 10.67 -16.60
N TRP A 142 13.71 10.22 -17.38
CA TRP A 142 15.03 9.85 -16.86
C TRP A 142 15.80 11.10 -16.46
N LEU A 143 16.26 11.10 -15.21
CA LEU A 143 16.99 12.22 -14.61
C LEU A 143 18.43 11.81 -14.30
N ASN A 144 19.31 12.79 -14.17
CA ASN A 144 20.67 12.59 -13.70
C ASN A 144 20.69 12.17 -12.21
N LEU A 145 21.77 11.56 -11.79
CA LEU A 145 21.91 10.99 -10.45
C LEU A 145 21.72 12.03 -9.32
N ASP A 146 22.33 13.22 -9.48
CA ASP A 146 22.23 14.33 -8.55
C ASP A 146 20.78 14.83 -8.32
N GLN A 147 19.95 14.75 -9.36
CA GLN A 147 18.55 15.15 -9.31
C GLN A 147 17.65 14.10 -8.61
N ARG A 148 18.15 12.89 -8.40
CA ARG A 148 17.44 11.74 -7.83
C ARG A 148 17.98 11.26 -6.50
N THR A 149 18.99 11.95 -5.98
CA THR A 149 19.61 11.63 -4.69
C THR A 149 19.14 12.64 -3.66
N LEU A 150 18.42 12.18 -2.64
CA LEU A 150 17.91 13.00 -1.55
C LEU A 150 18.38 12.41 -0.21
N GLY A 151 19.41 13.01 0.39
CA GLY A 151 20.03 12.47 1.61
C GLY A 151 20.51 11.03 1.40
N ASP A 152 20.04 10.11 2.21
CA ASP A 152 20.39 8.69 2.14
C ASP A 152 19.49 7.88 1.17
N SER A 153 18.71 8.54 0.32
CA SER A 153 17.80 7.91 -0.64
C SER A 153 18.21 8.16 -2.08
N LEU A 154 18.42 7.10 -2.84
CA LEU A 154 18.56 7.13 -4.30
C LEU A 154 17.27 6.66 -4.95
N PHE A 155 16.62 7.52 -5.73
CA PHE A 155 15.46 7.15 -6.55
C PHE A 155 15.95 6.65 -7.90
N VAL A 156 15.86 5.33 -8.12
CA VAL A 156 16.30 4.70 -9.36
C VAL A 156 15.32 5.04 -10.49
N ASN A 157 15.84 5.44 -11.65
CA ASN A 157 14.99 5.71 -12.83
C ASN A 157 14.18 4.47 -13.20
N GLN A 158 12.88 4.65 -13.47
CA GLN A 158 11.93 3.58 -13.76
C GLN A 158 11.06 3.90 -14.98
N SER A 159 10.45 2.85 -15.53
CA SER A 159 9.30 2.96 -16.44
C SER A 159 8.01 2.70 -15.67
N ARG A 160 6.88 3.30 -16.09
CA ARG A 160 5.55 2.95 -15.54
C ARG A 160 5.22 1.47 -15.69
N ILE A 161 5.75 0.84 -16.72
CA ILE A 161 5.58 -0.58 -17.01
C ILE A 161 6.96 -1.21 -16.97
N PRO A 162 7.37 -1.84 -15.85
CA PRO A 162 8.72 -2.36 -15.69
C PRO A 162 9.05 -3.43 -16.74
N PHE A 163 8.07 -4.17 -17.21
CA PHE A 163 8.21 -5.24 -18.22
C PHE A 163 8.67 -4.72 -19.60
N THR A 164 8.60 -3.41 -19.84
CA THR A 164 9.05 -2.78 -21.11
C THR A 164 10.48 -2.24 -21.04
N LEU A 165 11.16 -2.40 -19.90
CA LEU A 165 12.54 -1.97 -19.75
C LEU A 165 13.48 -2.92 -20.50
N GLY A 166 14.25 -2.36 -21.46
CA GLY A 166 15.29 -3.12 -22.16
C GLY A 166 16.52 -3.37 -21.30
N GLU A 167 17.33 -4.33 -21.71
CA GLU A 167 18.54 -4.81 -21.01
C GLU A 167 19.50 -3.66 -20.61
N GLU A 168 19.77 -2.72 -21.50
CA GLU A 168 20.67 -1.59 -21.24
C GLU A 168 20.19 -0.75 -20.04
N LYS A 169 18.88 -0.52 -19.95
CA LYS A 169 18.30 0.25 -18.87
C LYS A 169 18.35 -0.48 -17.53
N LEU A 170 18.02 -1.77 -17.54
CA LEU A 170 18.11 -2.62 -16.35
C LEU A 170 19.57 -2.78 -15.88
N ALA A 171 20.53 -2.88 -16.81
CA ALA A 171 21.96 -2.87 -16.47
C ALA A 171 22.39 -1.57 -15.82
N GLY A 172 21.94 -0.43 -16.33
CA GLY A 172 22.19 0.89 -15.73
C GLY A 172 21.61 1.00 -14.32
N MET A 173 20.38 0.54 -14.11
CA MET A 173 19.74 0.50 -12.78
C MET A 173 20.52 -0.37 -11.80
N ALA A 174 20.92 -1.57 -12.23
CA ALA A 174 21.69 -2.49 -11.39
C ALA A 174 23.05 -1.89 -10.99
N LYS A 175 23.73 -1.22 -11.94
CA LYS A 175 24.97 -0.50 -11.67
C LYS A 175 24.77 0.62 -10.64
N GLU A 176 23.72 1.43 -10.79
CA GLU A 176 23.41 2.51 -9.84
C GLU A 176 23.15 1.98 -8.43
N VAL A 177 22.39 0.88 -8.31
CA VAL A 177 22.13 0.22 -7.01
C VAL A 177 23.44 -0.32 -6.42
N ALA A 178 24.29 -0.95 -7.23
CA ALA A 178 25.59 -1.46 -6.79
C ALA A 178 26.52 -0.32 -6.30
N ASP A 179 26.63 0.76 -7.05
CA ASP A 179 27.46 1.92 -6.71
C ASP A 179 26.93 2.67 -5.48
N TRP A 180 25.60 2.68 -5.29
CA TRP A 180 24.96 3.31 -4.14
C TRP A 180 25.18 2.53 -2.83
N VAL A 181 25.39 1.23 -2.88
CA VAL A 181 25.58 0.35 -1.71
C VAL A 181 24.45 0.53 -0.68
N PRO A 182 23.18 0.30 -1.05
CA PRO A 182 22.05 0.51 -0.14
C PRO A 182 22.01 -0.55 0.97
N THR A 183 21.52 -0.17 2.15
CA THR A 183 21.16 -1.11 3.22
C THR A 183 19.87 -1.84 2.91
N PHE A 184 18.94 -1.19 2.19
CA PHE A 184 17.69 -1.81 1.77
C PHE A 184 17.18 -1.25 0.44
N LEU A 185 16.33 -2.04 -0.22
CA LEU A 185 15.52 -1.58 -1.35
C LEU A 185 14.13 -1.20 -0.84
N ASP A 186 13.63 -0.04 -1.26
CA ASP A 186 12.26 0.41 -1.03
C ASP A 186 11.52 0.33 -2.37
N VAL A 187 10.60 -0.63 -2.52
CA VAL A 187 10.12 -1.00 -3.84
C VAL A 187 8.59 -1.07 -3.93
N ASN A 188 8.08 -0.63 -5.09
CA ASN A 188 6.81 -1.16 -5.58
C ASN A 188 7.00 -2.65 -5.87
N PRO A 189 6.14 -3.56 -5.36
CA PRO A 189 6.35 -5.00 -5.45
C PRO A 189 6.58 -5.51 -6.88
N VAL A 190 5.84 -4.98 -7.87
CA VAL A 190 5.97 -5.39 -9.28
C VAL A 190 7.32 -4.96 -9.86
N HIS A 191 7.73 -3.73 -9.57
CA HIS A 191 9.03 -3.19 -10.03
C HIS A 191 10.20 -3.92 -9.36
N GLY A 192 10.08 -4.19 -8.04
CA GLY A 192 11.07 -4.94 -7.29
C GLY A 192 11.25 -6.36 -7.80
N ALA A 193 10.16 -7.08 -8.04
CA ALA A 193 10.19 -8.44 -8.59
C ALA A 193 10.80 -8.48 -9.99
N TRP A 194 10.42 -7.56 -10.88
CA TRP A 194 10.98 -7.52 -12.23
C TRP A 194 12.49 -7.20 -12.24
N PHE A 195 12.92 -6.27 -11.40
CA PHE A 195 14.33 -5.98 -11.20
C PHE A 195 15.08 -7.18 -10.62
N ALA A 196 14.48 -7.90 -9.68
CA ALA A 196 15.05 -9.12 -9.11
C ALA A 196 15.29 -10.19 -10.18
N LEU A 197 14.31 -10.44 -11.06
CA LEU A 197 14.46 -11.38 -12.17
C LEU A 197 15.61 -11.01 -13.12
N TYR A 198 15.78 -9.71 -13.40
CA TYR A 198 16.95 -9.25 -14.14
C TYR A 198 18.26 -9.59 -13.40
N CYS A 199 18.34 -9.30 -12.11
CA CYS A 199 19.52 -9.59 -11.31
C CYS A 199 19.82 -11.10 -11.26
N GLU A 200 18.80 -11.94 -11.16
CA GLU A 200 18.94 -13.40 -11.18
C GLU A 200 19.57 -13.91 -12.48
N ARG A 201 19.04 -13.47 -13.62
CA ARG A 201 19.57 -13.86 -14.96
C ARG A 201 21.03 -13.48 -15.16
N HIS A 202 21.47 -12.38 -14.54
CA HIS A 202 22.85 -11.88 -14.66
C HIS A 202 23.75 -12.22 -13.46
N GLY A 203 23.26 -13.00 -12.50
CA GLY A 203 24.03 -13.41 -11.31
C GLY A 203 24.44 -12.25 -10.41
N LEU A 204 23.70 -11.12 -10.44
CA LEU A 204 24.00 -9.92 -9.68
C LEU A 204 23.61 -10.09 -8.21
N LYS A 205 24.47 -9.64 -7.29
CA LYS A 205 24.25 -9.67 -5.85
C LYS A 205 24.57 -8.30 -5.26
N PHE A 206 23.82 -7.92 -4.22
CA PHE A 206 24.04 -6.70 -3.45
C PHE A 206 24.31 -7.05 -1.98
N PRO A 207 25.58 -7.33 -1.59
CA PRO A 207 25.91 -7.83 -0.25
C PRO A 207 25.57 -6.89 0.89
N SER A 208 25.35 -5.62 0.60
CA SER A 208 24.96 -4.60 1.59
C SER A 208 23.48 -4.68 1.99
N LEU A 209 22.64 -5.34 1.20
CA LEU A 209 21.22 -5.44 1.48
C LEU A 209 20.98 -6.29 2.73
N GLN A 210 20.14 -5.77 3.61
CA GLN A 210 19.69 -6.45 4.81
C GLN A 210 18.21 -6.80 4.76
N PHE A 211 17.39 -6.04 4.01
CA PHE A 211 15.97 -6.31 3.78
C PHE A 211 15.47 -5.59 2.53
N ILE A 212 14.26 -5.93 2.12
CA ILE A 212 13.49 -5.22 1.10
C ILE A 212 12.22 -4.71 1.76
N LEU A 213 11.97 -3.42 1.64
CA LEU A 213 10.72 -2.79 2.06
C LEU A 213 9.79 -2.71 0.86
N THR A 214 8.61 -3.32 0.95
CA THR A 214 7.57 -3.19 -0.07
C THR A 214 6.48 -2.24 0.42
N SER A 215 6.09 -1.32 -0.44
CA SER A 215 4.98 -0.41 -0.19
C SER A 215 4.28 -0.05 -1.51
N TYR A 216 3.44 0.98 -1.54
CA TYR A 216 2.74 1.51 -2.72
C TYR A 216 1.57 0.66 -3.22
N GLU A 217 1.69 -0.69 -3.23
CA GLU A 217 0.69 -1.65 -3.71
C GLU A 217 0.65 -2.89 -2.83
N TYR A 218 -0.32 -3.77 -3.11
CA TYR A 218 -0.40 -5.08 -2.44
C TYR A 218 0.80 -5.95 -2.84
N THR A 219 1.52 -6.46 -1.84
CA THR A 219 2.66 -7.38 -2.05
C THR A 219 2.15 -8.80 -2.22
N SER A 220 2.17 -9.29 -3.47
CA SER A 220 1.78 -10.66 -3.80
C SER A 220 2.79 -11.69 -3.29
N VAL A 221 2.31 -12.90 -2.99
CA VAL A 221 3.18 -14.06 -2.69
C VAL A 221 4.14 -14.36 -3.84
N VAL A 222 3.74 -14.10 -5.09
CA VAL A 222 4.60 -14.24 -6.29
C VAL A 222 5.78 -13.26 -6.23
N HIS A 223 5.49 -11.96 -6.04
CA HIS A 223 6.55 -10.94 -6.00
C HIS A 223 7.49 -11.13 -4.82
N ARG A 224 6.94 -11.47 -3.66
CA ARG A 224 7.72 -11.79 -2.47
C ARG A 224 8.68 -12.94 -2.71
N ALA A 225 8.17 -14.07 -3.23
CA ALA A 225 8.96 -15.27 -3.49
C ALA A 225 10.13 -14.99 -4.45
N ILE A 226 9.91 -14.20 -5.51
CA ILE A 226 10.96 -13.79 -6.44
C ILE A 226 12.03 -12.98 -5.72
N MET A 227 11.66 -11.94 -4.99
CA MET A 227 12.62 -11.05 -4.33
C MET A 227 13.42 -11.79 -3.26
N GLU A 228 12.77 -12.61 -2.42
CA GLU A 228 13.43 -13.41 -1.38
C GLU A 228 14.39 -14.44 -1.99
N ARG A 229 13.97 -15.15 -3.05
CA ARG A 229 14.82 -16.11 -3.79
C ARG A 229 16.09 -15.45 -4.33
N VAL A 230 15.95 -14.27 -4.93
CA VAL A 230 17.05 -13.62 -5.64
C VAL A 230 18.02 -12.91 -4.70
N PHE A 231 17.50 -12.14 -3.76
CA PHE A 231 18.33 -11.30 -2.90
C PHE A 231 18.73 -11.99 -1.59
N GLY A 232 17.99 -13.00 -1.15
CA GLY A 232 18.31 -13.78 0.06
C GLY A 232 18.13 -13.00 1.37
N VAL A 233 17.29 -11.96 1.35
CA VAL A 233 16.97 -11.11 2.50
C VAL A 233 15.47 -11.04 2.72
N PRO A 234 14.98 -10.75 3.95
CA PRO A 234 13.55 -10.68 4.21
C PRO A 234 12.87 -9.55 3.42
N VAL A 235 11.66 -9.82 2.94
CA VAL A 235 10.75 -8.83 2.36
C VAL A 235 9.74 -8.43 3.43
N ILE A 236 9.70 -7.14 3.76
CA ILE A 236 8.85 -6.57 4.80
C ILE A 236 7.86 -5.60 4.15
N ASN A 237 6.57 -5.79 4.40
CA ASN A 237 5.55 -4.92 3.85
C ASN A 237 5.25 -3.74 4.79
N LEU A 238 5.16 -2.53 4.23
CA LEU A 238 4.77 -1.30 4.91
C LEU A 238 3.43 -0.81 4.31
N TYR A 239 2.39 -0.76 5.14
CA TYR A 239 1.04 -0.40 4.71
C TYR A 239 0.64 0.99 5.18
N GLY A 240 -0.02 1.72 4.28
CA GLY A 240 -0.58 3.03 4.54
C GLY A 240 -1.27 3.63 3.31
N SER A 241 -1.64 4.90 3.40
CA SER A 241 -2.18 5.66 2.28
C SER A 241 -1.74 7.11 2.34
N SER A 242 -1.86 7.84 1.24
CA SER A 242 -1.54 9.28 1.21
C SER A 242 -2.38 10.08 2.23
N GLU A 243 -3.61 9.65 2.50
CA GLU A 243 -4.52 10.32 3.43
C GLU A 243 -4.15 10.09 4.91
N THR A 244 -3.55 8.95 5.23
CA THR A 244 -3.35 8.50 6.62
C THR A 244 -1.89 8.34 7.03
N GLY A 245 -0.95 8.38 6.07
CA GLY A 245 0.44 8.01 6.28
C GLY A 245 0.63 6.51 6.46
N HIS A 246 1.80 6.11 6.96
CA HIS A 246 2.12 4.72 7.26
C HIS A 246 1.49 4.28 8.57
N LEU A 247 0.73 3.19 8.55
CA LEU A 247 -0.09 2.70 9.65
C LEU A 247 0.40 1.38 10.24
N LEU A 248 0.87 0.47 9.36
CA LEU A 248 1.18 -0.91 9.71
C LEU A 248 2.50 -1.33 9.07
N VAL A 249 3.27 -2.15 9.78
CA VAL A 249 4.47 -2.84 9.27
C VAL A 249 4.38 -4.32 9.53
N GLU A 250 4.83 -5.12 8.58
CA GLU A 250 4.79 -6.57 8.67
C GLU A 250 5.85 -7.14 9.63
N HIS A 251 5.46 -8.16 10.38
CA HIS A 251 6.33 -9.04 11.15
C HIS A 251 5.66 -10.42 11.26
N ASP A 252 6.33 -11.48 10.80
CA ASP A 252 5.82 -12.85 10.85
C ASP A 252 4.39 -13.03 10.28
N ASP A 253 4.15 -12.52 9.04
CA ASP A 253 2.85 -12.54 8.33
C ASP A 253 1.71 -11.79 9.05
N VAL A 254 2.03 -10.99 10.05
CA VAL A 254 1.09 -10.12 10.77
C VAL A 254 1.50 -8.67 10.61
N MET A 255 0.55 -7.80 10.34
CA MET A 255 0.77 -6.36 10.25
C MET A 255 0.62 -5.72 11.62
N LEU A 256 1.72 -5.21 12.18
CA LEU A 256 1.78 -4.54 13.48
C LEU A 256 1.39 -3.09 13.36
N ALA A 257 0.43 -2.64 14.16
CA ALA A 257 -0.02 -1.25 14.16
C ALA A 257 0.93 -0.32 14.92
N SER A 258 0.97 0.94 14.50
CA SER A 258 1.60 2.06 15.19
C SER A 258 0.52 2.85 15.98
N PRO A 259 0.26 2.54 17.24
CA PRO A 259 -0.88 3.09 17.99
C PRO A 259 -0.76 4.58 18.28
N GLU A 260 0.46 5.12 18.23
CA GLU A 260 0.68 6.56 18.35
C GLU A 260 0.35 7.35 17.07
N THR A 261 0.20 6.67 15.92
CA THR A 261 -0.11 7.33 14.63
C THR A 261 -1.59 7.35 14.33
N ALA A 262 -2.30 6.27 14.64
CA ALA A 262 -3.72 6.13 14.37
C ALA A 262 -4.38 5.08 15.26
N HIS A 263 -5.69 5.23 15.46
CA HIS A 263 -6.56 4.14 15.87
C HIS A 263 -7.14 3.45 14.67
N LEU A 264 -7.09 2.12 14.68
CA LEU A 264 -7.56 1.27 13.62
C LEU A 264 -8.72 0.41 14.12
N GLU A 265 -9.83 0.44 13.39
CA GLU A 265 -11.01 -0.39 13.66
C GLU A 265 -11.25 -1.33 12.47
N SER A 266 -11.64 -2.58 12.75
CA SER A 266 -12.29 -3.43 11.76
C SER A 266 -13.80 -3.37 11.94
N THR A 267 -14.56 -3.31 10.86
CA THR A 267 -16.04 -3.36 10.95
C THR A 267 -16.57 -4.76 11.32
N SER A 268 -15.69 -5.75 11.44
CA SER A 268 -15.99 -7.10 11.92
C SER A 268 -15.06 -7.44 13.08
N ALA A 269 -15.61 -7.99 14.15
CA ALA A 269 -14.84 -8.49 15.29
C ALA A 269 -14.16 -9.84 14.95
N ASP A 270 -14.86 -10.65 14.17
CA ASP A 270 -14.45 -12.00 13.80
C ASP A 270 -14.44 -12.12 12.27
N GLY A 271 -13.25 -12.30 11.69
CA GLY A 271 -13.06 -12.48 10.25
C GLY A 271 -12.90 -11.19 9.48
N LEU A 272 -13.39 -11.17 8.23
CA LEU A 272 -13.17 -10.09 7.28
C LEU A 272 -14.04 -8.86 7.58
N GLY A 273 -13.39 -7.71 7.79
CA GLY A 273 -14.04 -6.40 7.97
C GLY A 273 -13.42 -5.30 7.10
N GLU A 274 -14.07 -4.15 7.05
CA GLU A 274 -13.50 -2.94 6.42
C GLU A 274 -12.64 -2.20 7.46
N LEU A 275 -11.50 -1.66 7.02
CA LEU A 275 -10.62 -0.87 7.87
C LEU A 275 -11.11 0.57 7.97
N LEU A 276 -11.34 1.03 9.21
CA LEU A 276 -11.57 2.43 9.55
C LEU A 276 -10.36 3.00 10.26
N VAL A 277 -9.99 4.22 9.92
CA VAL A 277 -8.79 4.88 10.44
C VAL A 277 -9.16 6.20 11.12
N THR A 278 -8.76 6.36 12.39
CA THR A 278 -8.77 7.65 13.09
C THR A 278 -7.33 8.12 13.25
N THR A 279 -6.94 9.18 12.53
CA THR A 279 -5.57 9.72 12.58
C THR A 279 -5.31 10.51 13.85
N LEU A 280 -4.07 10.46 14.36
CA LEU A 280 -3.67 11.16 15.60
C LEU A 280 -2.57 12.19 15.39
N THR A 281 -1.91 12.19 14.25
CA THR A 281 -0.63 12.90 14.06
C THR A 281 -0.64 13.94 12.95
N ASN A 282 -1.73 14.06 12.18
CA ASN A 282 -1.85 15.09 11.16
C ASN A 282 -2.86 16.18 11.59
N PRO A 283 -2.42 17.27 12.21
CA PRO A 283 -3.31 18.34 12.67
C PRO A 283 -3.90 19.17 11.52
N TYR A 284 -3.39 19.03 10.28
CA TYR A 284 -3.86 19.78 9.11
C TYR A 284 -4.94 19.04 8.32
N LEU A 285 -5.07 17.73 8.54
CA LEU A 285 -6.09 16.86 7.95
C LEU A 285 -6.49 15.78 8.97
N PRO A 286 -7.12 16.14 10.10
CA PRO A 286 -7.54 15.15 11.09
C PRO A 286 -8.73 14.36 10.58
N LEU A 287 -8.59 13.02 10.52
CA LEU A 287 -9.61 12.10 10.05
C LEU A 287 -10.15 11.26 11.21
N LEU A 288 -11.47 11.22 11.37
CA LEU A 288 -12.17 10.36 12.33
C LEU A 288 -12.92 9.26 11.59
N ARG A 289 -12.64 8.00 11.93
CA ARG A 289 -13.28 6.80 11.36
C ARG A 289 -13.36 6.84 9.82
N TYR A 290 -12.24 7.19 9.18
CA TYR A 290 -12.14 7.28 7.74
C TYR A 290 -12.19 5.90 7.09
N GLU A 291 -13.11 5.72 6.14
CA GLU A 291 -13.25 4.52 5.32
C GLU A 291 -12.13 4.49 4.26
N ILE A 292 -11.00 3.87 4.58
CA ILE A 292 -9.83 3.82 3.69
C ILE A 292 -10.09 2.97 2.42
N GLY A 293 -11.08 2.06 2.50
CA GLY A 293 -11.52 1.23 1.38
C GLY A 293 -10.75 -0.08 1.24
N ASP A 294 -10.12 -0.56 2.31
CA ASP A 294 -9.41 -1.83 2.35
C ASP A 294 -10.13 -2.82 3.29
N PHE A 295 -10.03 -4.10 2.95
CA PHE A 295 -10.44 -5.19 3.83
C PHE A 295 -9.27 -5.64 4.72
N VAL A 296 -9.60 -5.92 5.99
CA VAL A 296 -8.69 -6.47 6.98
C VAL A 296 -9.35 -7.58 7.77
N GLU A 297 -8.52 -8.43 8.34
CA GLU A 297 -8.88 -9.42 9.36
C GLU A 297 -8.08 -9.12 10.63
N LEU A 298 -8.75 -9.13 11.78
CA LEU A 298 -8.08 -9.06 13.09
C LEU A 298 -7.42 -10.40 13.40
N THR A 299 -6.19 -10.36 13.86
CA THR A 299 -5.42 -11.54 14.25
C THR A 299 -4.84 -11.36 15.65
N PRO A 300 -4.48 -12.43 16.36
CA PRO A 300 -3.70 -12.29 17.58
C PRO A 300 -2.40 -11.52 17.31
N GLY A 301 -2.31 -10.31 17.87
CA GLY A 301 -1.13 -9.44 17.74
C GLY A 301 -1.18 -8.38 16.66
N GLY A 302 -2.19 -8.35 15.76
CA GLY A 302 -2.24 -7.33 14.71
C GLY A 302 -3.33 -7.54 13.68
N TYR A 303 -3.00 -7.30 12.42
CA TYR A 303 -3.92 -7.31 11.29
C TYR A 303 -3.38 -8.16 10.14
N ARG A 304 -4.29 -8.73 9.34
CA ARG A 304 -4.01 -9.14 7.96
C ARG A 304 -4.70 -8.20 7.00
N VAL A 305 -3.94 -7.63 6.07
CA VAL A 305 -4.50 -6.78 5.01
C VAL A 305 -4.91 -7.67 3.85
N HIS A 306 -6.16 -7.55 3.42
CA HIS A 306 -6.75 -8.37 2.37
C HIS A 306 -6.83 -7.68 1.00
N GLY A 307 -6.40 -6.42 0.90
CA GLY A 307 -6.45 -5.61 -0.30
C GLY A 307 -7.71 -4.76 -0.40
N ARG A 308 -7.87 -4.09 -1.54
CA ARG A 308 -8.94 -3.10 -1.77
C ARG A 308 -10.31 -3.74 -1.87
N LYS A 309 -11.31 -3.11 -1.25
CA LYS A 309 -12.73 -3.49 -1.36
C LYS A 309 -13.22 -3.52 -2.82
N ARG A 310 -12.78 -2.55 -3.63
CA ARG A 310 -13.14 -2.47 -5.05
C ARG A 310 -12.56 -3.59 -5.91
N ASP A 311 -11.47 -4.21 -5.45
CA ASP A 311 -10.74 -5.26 -6.16
C ASP A 311 -11.23 -6.66 -5.79
N ALA A 312 -12.09 -6.76 -4.76
CA ALA A 312 -12.66 -8.02 -4.33
C ALA A 312 -13.61 -8.60 -5.38
N LEU A 313 -13.46 -9.90 -5.62
CA LEU A 313 -14.30 -10.70 -6.52
C LEU A 313 -15.51 -11.27 -5.79
N ARG A 314 -16.41 -11.91 -6.52
CA ARG A 314 -17.59 -12.59 -5.97
C ARG A 314 -17.57 -14.07 -6.35
N GLY A 315 -17.66 -14.92 -5.35
CA GLY A 315 -17.93 -16.34 -5.56
C GLY A 315 -19.35 -16.56 -6.11
N ALA A 316 -19.60 -17.69 -6.74
CA ALA A 316 -20.92 -18.05 -7.24
C ALA A 316 -21.98 -18.13 -6.13
N ASP A 317 -21.56 -18.36 -4.87
CA ASP A 317 -22.37 -18.31 -3.65
C ASP A 317 -22.61 -16.88 -3.12
N GLY A 318 -22.10 -15.85 -3.81
CA GLY A 318 -22.16 -14.44 -3.41
C GLY A 318 -21.07 -14.02 -2.40
N LYS A 319 -20.23 -14.94 -1.94
CA LYS A 319 -19.15 -14.67 -0.97
C LYS A 319 -18.14 -13.69 -1.54
N ILE A 320 -17.63 -12.82 -0.67
CA ILE A 320 -16.51 -11.91 -1.01
C ILE A 320 -15.21 -12.71 -1.05
N LEU A 321 -14.48 -12.61 -2.16
CA LEU A 321 -13.15 -13.16 -2.35
C LEU A 321 -12.18 -12.02 -2.53
N THR A 322 -11.37 -11.77 -1.52
CA THR A 322 -10.41 -10.65 -1.50
C THR A 322 -9.18 -10.95 -2.34
N THR A 323 -8.40 -9.90 -2.66
CA THR A 323 -7.12 -10.06 -3.37
C THR A 323 -6.21 -11.06 -2.64
N ARG A 324 -6.12 -11.00 -1.30
CA ARG A 324 -5.33 -11.96 -0.52
C ARG A 324 -5.81 -13.41 -0.68
N MET A 325 -7.11 -13.66 -0.65
CA MET A 325 -7.65 -15.02 -0.83
C MET A 325 -7.32 -15.59 -2.20
N ILE A 326 -7.36 -14.78 -3.24
CA ILE A 326 -6.97 -15.17 -4.60
C ILE A 326 -5.45 -15.37 -4.68
N ASP A 327 -4.67 -14.45 -4.12
CA ASP A 327 -3.20 -14.46 -4.15
C ASP A 327 -2.61 -15.73 -3.51
N GLN A 328 -3.24 -16.25 -2.45
CA GLN A 328 -2.80 -17.48 -1.80
C GLN A 328 -2.87 -18.72 -2.70
N ALA A 329 -3.68 -18.72 -3.76
CA ALA A 329 -3.70 -19.80 -4.74
C ALA A 329 -2.39 -19.90 -5.55
N PHE A 330 -1.57 -18.86 -5.56
CA PHE A 330 -0.29 -18.81 -6.25
C PHE A 330 0.89 -19.24 -5.38
N ALA A 331 0.67 -19.51 -4.09
CA ALA A 331 1.73 -19.89 -3.17
C ALA A 331 2.41 -21.21 -3.61
N GLY A 332 3.72 -21.18 -3.80
CA GLY A 332 4.51 -22.32 -4.24
C GLY A 332 4.50 -22.60 -5.75
N ILE A 333 3.76 -21.82 -6.53
CA ILE A 333 3.75 -21.93 -8.01
C ILE A 333 4.83 -21.02 -8.58
N GLY A 334 5.84 -21.60 -9.23
CA GLY A 334 6.94 -20.87 -9.84
C GLY A 334 6.71 -20.50 -11.31
N GLY A 335 7.65 -19.74 -11.88
CA GLY A 335 7.68 -19.37 -13.31
C GLY A 335 6.82 -18.14 -13.66
N ILE A 336 6.10 -17.57 -12.70
CA ILE A 336 5.17 -16.44 -12.89
C ILE A 336 5.81 -15.17 -12.34
N ALA A 337 6.04 -14.17 -13.21
CA ALA A 337 6.53 -12.87 -12.79
C ALA A 337 5.43 -11.94 -12.23
N HIS A 338 4.25 -12.02 -12.85
CA HIS A 338 3.09 -11.22 -12.47
C HIS A 338 1.80 -11.85 -12.96
N TYR A 339 0.66 -11.50 -12.37
CA TYR A 339 -0.64 -12.01 -12.80
C TYR A 339 -1.74 -10.98 -12.63
N GLN A 340 -2.84 -11.18 -13.35
CA GLN A 340 -4.09 -10.47 -13.13
C GLN A 340 -5.28 -11.40 -13.37
N LEU A 341 -6.16 -11.53 -12.38
CA LEU A 341 -7.44 -12.23 -12.49
C LEU A 341 -8.58 -11.24 -12.70
N ARG A 342 -9.28 -11.34 -13.83
CA ARG A 342 -10.43 -10.50 -14.17
C ARG A 342 -11.72 -11.29 -14.09
N GLN A 343 -12.68 -10.82 -13.30
CA GLN A 343 -14.04 -11.36 -13.25
C GLN A 343 -14.99 -10.46 -14.04
N LYS A 344 -15.70 -11.06 -14.98
CA LYS A 344 -16.71 -10.38 -15.79
C LYS A 344 -18.03 -10.22 -15.04
N ALA A 345 -18.92 -9.41 -15.59
CA ALA A 345 -20.25 -9.18 -15.02
C ALA A 345 -21.10 -10.45 -14.92
N ASP A 346 -20.93 -11.43 -15.81
CA ASP A 346 -21.59 -12.73 -15.79
C ASP A 346 -21.02 -13.71 -14.76
N GLY A 347 -19.98 -13.31 -14.02
CA GLY A 347 -19.30 -14.11 -13.00
C GLY A 347 -18.16 -14.99 -13.53
N SER A 348 -18.03 -15.18 -14.85
CA SER A 348 -16.86 -15.87 -15.42
C SER A 348 -15.58 -15.12 -15.15
N ALA A 349 -14.44 -15.84 -15.08
CA ALA A 349 -13.17 -15.19 -14.78
C ALA A 349 -12.08 -15.62 -15.77
N HIS A 350 -11.16 -14.69 -16.04
CA HIS A 350 -10.02 -14.91 -16.90
C HIS A 350 -8.70 -14.51 -16.21
N LEU A 351 -7.72 -15.40 -16.23
CA LEU A 351 -6.43 -15.24 -15.60
C LEU A 351 -5.36 -14.92 -16.65
N PHE A 352 -4.72 -13.77 -16.53
CA PHE A 352 -3.56 -13.37 -17.29
C PHE A 352 -2.29 -13.69 -16.50
N LEU A 353 -1.34 -14.38 -17.10
CA LEU A 353 -0.08 -14.76 -16.48
C LEU A 353 1.09 -14.21 -17.30
N LEU A 354 1.96 -13.45 -16.64
CA LEU A 354 3.23 -12.99 -17.20
C LEU A 354 4.34 -13.94 -16.74
N PRO A 355 5.07 -14.62 -17.65
CA PRO A 355 6.16 -15.52 -17.28
C PRO A 355 7.40 -14.78 -16.75
N GLU A 356 8.25 -15.45 -15.97
CA GLU A 356 9.53 -14.92 -15.47
C GLU A 356 10.55 -14.65 -16.59
N ALA A 357 10.50 -15.45 -17.66
CA ALA A 357 11.29 -15.22 -18.86
C ALA A 357 10.45 -15.41 -20.13
N GLU A 358 10.84 -14.70 -21.19
CA GLU A 358 10.19 -14.80 -22.49
C GLU A 358 10.34 -16.22 -23.07
N GLY A 359 9.23 -16.80 -23.51
CA GLY A 359 9.20 -18.15 -24.07
C GLY A 359 9.02 -19.28 -23.04
N ASP A 360 9.00 -18.97 -21.75
CA ASP A 360 8.71 -19.97 -20.72
C ASP A 360 7.29 -20.51 -20.85
N SER A 361 7.17 -21.83 -20.73
CA SER A 361 5.87 -22.50 -20.75
C SER A 361 5.24 -22.51 -19.36
N LEU A 362 4.08 -21.88 -19.22
CA LEU A 362 3.28 -21.88 -18.00
C LEU A 362 2.16 -22.95 -18.00
N THR A 363 2.21 -23.95 -18.87
CA THR A 363 1.13 -24.94 -19.06
C THR A 363 0.72 -25.63 -17.75
N SER A 364 1.69 -26.07 -16.94
CA SER A 364 1.41 -26.72 -15.64
C SER A 364 0.80 -25.75 -14.65
N ALA A 365 1.38 -24.55 -14.51
CA ALA A 365 0.88 -23.50 -13.64
C ALA A 365 -0.54 -23.06 -14.03
N GLN A 366 -0.80 -22.92 -15.32
CA GLN A 366 -2.14 -22.60 -15.84
C GLN A 366 -3.17 -23.67 -15.46
N ALA A 367 -2.84 -24.95 -15.63
CA ALA A 367 -3.75 -26.05 -15.29
C ALA A 367 -4.07 -26.10 -13.80
N GLU A 368 -3.05 -25.94 -12.96
CA GLU A 368 -3.20 -25.93 -11.51
C GLU A 368 -4.03 -24.73 -11.05
N LEU A 369 -3.66 -23.52 -11.48
CA LEU A 369 -4.35 -22.28 -11.10
C LEU A 369 -5.78 -22.23 -11.59
N THR A 370 -6.06 -22.63 -12.83
CA THR A 370 -7.43 -22.65 -13.34
C THR A 370 -8.32 -23.61 -12.56
N THR A 371 -7.79 -24.77 -12.17
CA THR A 371 -8.51 -25.74 -11.33
C THR A 371 -8.79 -25.15 -9.93
N GLY A 372 -7.75 -24.66 -9.25
CA GLY A 372 -7.88 -24.10 -7.88
C GLY A 372 -8.77 -22.87 -7.82
N LEU A 373 -8.58 -21.93 -8.73
CA LEU A 373 -9.39 -20.70 -8.80
C LEU A 373 -10.84 -20.97 -9.23
N SER A 374 -11.07 -21.94 -10.12
CA SER A 374 -12.45 -22.34 -10.48
C SER A 374 -13.19 -22.91 -9.29
N HIS A 375 -12.53 -23.73 -8.47
CA HIS A 375 -13.09 -24.25 -7.22
C HIS A 375 -13.38 -23.11 -6.23
N LEU A 376 -12.43 -22.20 -6.05
CA LEU A 376 -12.54 -21.06 -5.11
C LEU A 376 -13.67 -20.09 -5.52
N LEU A 377 -13.81 -19.79 -6.81
CA LEU A 377 -14.83 -18.89 -7.35
C LEU A 377 -16.20 -19.55 -7.55
N GLY A 378 -16.23 -20.88 -7.62
CA GLY A 378 -17.43 -21.64 -7.97
C GLY A 378 -17.87 -21.43 -9.44
N THR A 379 -16.95 -21.00 -10.32
CA THR A 379 -17.20 -20.73 -11.74
C THR A 379 -15.98 -21.12 -12.56
N THR A 380 -16.16 -21.25 -13.89
CA THR A 380 -15.03 -21.56 -14.77
C THR A 380 -14.04 -20.41 -14.85
N VAL A 381 -12.78 -20.71 -14.61
CA VAL A 381 -11.65 -19.81 -14.83
C VAL A 381 -10.87 -20.30 -16.06
N THR A 382 -10.63 -19.41 -17.00
CA THR A 382 -9.72 -19.64 -18.13
C THR A 382 -8.41 -18.90 -17.90
N ALA A 383 -7.30 -19.34 -18.53
CA ALA A 383 -6.01 -18.68 -18.36
C ALA A 383 -5.27 -18.57 -19.69
N GLU A 384 -4.49 -17.50 -19.83
CA GLU A 384 -3.55 -17.32 -20.92
C GLU A 384 -2.22 -16.73 -20.42
N SER A 385 -1.14 -17.08 -21.12
CA SER A 385 0.16 -16.42 -20.93
C SER A 385 0.23 -15.19 -21.82
N VAL A 386 0.68 -14.07 -21.24
CA VAL A 386 0.78 -12.78 -21.91
C VAL A 386 2.19 -12.21 -21.77
N SER A 387 2.61 -11.38 -22.73
CA SER A 387 3.89 -10.67 -22.67
C SER A 387 3.81 -9.35 -21.88
N LEU A 388 2.60 -8.88 -21.58
CA LEU A 388 2.37 -7.59 -20.91
C LEU A 388 1.08 -7.60 -20.10
N ILE A 389 1.14 -7.08 -18.88
CA ILE A 389 -0.02 -6.66 -18.09
C ILE A 389 0.16 -5.16 -17.83
N ALA A 390 -0.79 -4.35 -18.31
CA ALA A 390 -0.72 -2.91 -18.15
C ALA A 390 -1.22 -2.48 -16.75
N PRO A 391 -0.60 -1.46 -16.14
CA PRO A 391 -1.13 -0.83 -14.94
C PRO A 391 -2.36 0.03 -15.25
N GLU A 392 -3.09 0.44 -14.21
CA GLU A 392 -4.11 1.50 -14.31
C GLU A 392 -3.47 2.87 -14.67
N ASP A 393 -4.31 3.87 -14.95
CA ASP A 393 -3.86 5.26 -15.20
C ASP A 393 -3.05 5.84 -14.04
N SER A 394 -3.30 5.37 -12.82
CA SER A 394 -2.51 5.70 -11.63
C SER A 394 -1.09 5.11 -11.63
N GLY A 395 -0.76 4.22 -12.57
CA GLY A 395 0.49 3.46 -12.61
C GLY A 395 0.49 2.24 -11.70
N LYS A 396 -0.60 1.94 -11.00
CA LYS A 396 -0.71 0.80 -10.09
C LYS A 396 -1.19 -0.45 -10.82
N PHE A 397 -0.64 -1.60 -10.42
CA PHE A 397 -1.04 -2.90 -10.93
C PHE A 397 -2.10 -3.51 -10.01
N ARG A 398 -3.19 -3.98 -10.59
CA ARG A 398 -4.23 -4.71 -9.85
C ARG A 398 -4.08 -6.19 -10.11
N LEU A 399 -3.99 -6.98 -9.04
CA LEU A 399 -3.94 -8.45 -9.13
C LEU A 399 -5.32 -9.05 -9.40
N THR A 400 -6.37 -8.40 -8.89
CA THR A 400 -7.76 -8.81 -9.08
C THR A 400 -8.57 -7.63 -9.59
N VAL A 401 -9.44 -7.87 -10.57
CA VAL A 401 -10.30 -6.86 -11.19
C VAL A 401 -11.69 -7.44 -11.33
N ARG A 402 -12.71 -6.76 -10.80
CA ARG A 402 -14.09 -7.05 -11.12
C ARG A 402 -14.61 -5.98 -12.07
N GLU A 403 -15.07 -6.40 -13.24
CA GLU A 403 -15.67 -5.51 -14.21
C GLU A 403 -17.05 -5.05 -13.71
N ALA A 404 -17.37 -3.78 -13.96
CA ALA A 404 -18.69 -3.25 -13.68
C ALA A 404 -19.72 -3.91 -14.62
N ALA A 405 -20.92 -4.17 -14.10
CA ALA A 405 -22.04 -4.66 -14.88
C ALA A 405 -22.57 -3.60 -15.84
#